data_3e96797ecb1cb6c4d0db05a2d49131c9
#
_entry.id   3e96797ecb1cb6c4d0db05a2d49131c9
#
_cell.length_a   1.000
_cell.length_b   1.000
_cell.length_c   1.000
_cell.angle_alpha   90.00
_cell.angle_beta   90.00
_cell.angle_gamma   90.00
#
_symmetry.space_group_name_H-M   'P 1'
#
loop_
_entity.id
_entity.type
_entity.pdbx_description
1 polymer ?
#
loop_
_entity_poly.entity_id
_entity_poly.type
_entity_poly.pdbx_seq_one_letter_code
_entity_poly.pdbx_strand_id
1 'polypeptide(L)'
;GHLGAENGFLDEALEAGLAEKQLTVRDYLGDKLGTQYYYMHPRSYARRGVFSVDEPSATIRGINRPIPENYRRHHGDAAAIEDGVRALTAKERSYLQSFPESFKFEGAKTSVELAIGNAVPPALAKYVATCIVEYEDKLEE
;
A
#
# COMPACT_ATOMS: atom_id res chain seq x y z
N GLY A 1 20.83 -3.00 -5.96
CA GLY A 1 20.09 -2.10 -6.77
C GLY A 1 19.67 -0.88 -6.00
N HIS A 2 19.83 0.20 -6.63
CA HIS A 2 19.50 1.46 -6.02
C HIS A 2 17.98 1.63 -5.98
N LEU A 3 17.45 1.54 -4.79
CA LEU A 3 16.01 1.61 -4.58
C LEU A 3 15.54 3.06 -4.50
N GLY A 4 15.98 3.94 -5.30
CA GLY A 4 15.50 5.30 -5.44
C GLY A 4 15.21 6.09 -4.16
N ALA A 5 14.85 7.35 -4.31
CA ALA A 5 14.57 8.27 -3.21
C ALA A 5 13.42 7.80 -2.28
N GLU A 6 12.49 7.00 -2.80
CA GLU A 6 11.34 6.49 -2.04
C GLU A 6 11.72 5.56 -0.92
N ASN A 7 12.65 4.64 -1.19
CA ASN A 7 13.11 3.72 -0.16
C ASN A 7 14.02 4.42 0.85
N GLY A 8 14.76 5.44 0.43
CA GLY A 8 15.54 6.27 1.33
C GLY A 8 14.64 6.98 2.35
N PHE A 9 13.52 7.52 1.90
CA PHE A 9 12.55 8.17 2.79
C PHE A 9 11.97 7.20 3.81
N LEU A 10 11.57 6.00 3.38
CA LEU A 10 11.01 4.99 4.27
C LEU A 10 12.05 4.51 5.30
N ASP A 11 13.29 4.26 4.85
CA ASP A 11 14.37 3.86 5.74
C ASP A 11 14.65 4.94 6.80
N GLU A 12 14.71 6.19 6.38
CA GLU A 12 14.92 7.33 7.28
C GLU A 12 13.78 7.44 8.30
N ALA A 13 12.53 7.28 7.87
CA ALA A 13 11.38 7.31 8.75
C ALA A 13 11.42 6.18 9.78
N LEU A 14 11.83 4.98 9.38
CA LEU A 14 11.96 3.85 10.28
C LEU A 14 13.10 4.03 11.29
N GLU A 15 14.25 4.53 10.83
CA GLU A 15 15.40 4.80 11.68
C GLU A 15 15.13 5.90 12.71
N ALA A 16 14.35 6.90 12.32
CA ALA A 16 13.97 8.00 13.21
C ALA A 16 12.91 7.61 14.24
N GLY A 17 12.44 6.36 14.22
CA GLY A 17 11.38 5.94 15.12
C GLY A 17 10.03 6.57 14.82
N LEU A 18 9.86 7.11 13.62
CA LEU A 18 8.62 7.72 13.16
C LEU A 18 7.52 6.69 12.89
N ALA A 19 7.74 5.43 13.26
CA ALA A 19 6.72 4.39 13.24
C ALA A 19 5.48 4.77 14.08
N GLU A 20 5.60 5.70 15.00
CA GLU A 20 4.47 6.23 15.74
C GLU A 20 3.60 7.16 14.91
N LYS A 21 4.15 7.80 13.87
CA LYS A 21 3.39 8.63 12.95
C LYS A 21 2.98 7.78 11.75
N GLN A 22 1.68 7.56 11.61
CA GLN A 22 1.17 6.84 10.46
C GLN A 22 1.40 7.64 9.18
N LEU A 23 2.11 7.03 8.23
CA LEU A 23 2.33 7.63 6.92
C LEU A 23 1.06 7.54 6.08
N THR A 24 0.72 8.62 5.41
CA THR A 24 -0.34 8.61 4.41
C THR A 24 0.19 8.05 3.08
N VAL A 25 -0.73 7.68 2.20
CA VAL A 25 -0.37 7.27 0.85
C VAL A 25 0.41 8.37 0.13
N ARG A 26 -0.03 9.62 0.29
CA ARG A 26 0.66 10.77 -0.30
C ARG A 26 2.07 10.95 0.26
N ASP A 27 2.25 10.78 1.56
CA ASP A 27 3.58 10.88 2.18
C ASP A 27 4.56 9.88 1.57
N TYR A 28 4.08 8.68 1.25
CA TYR A 28 4.91 7.61 0.73
C TYR A 28 5.09 7.64 -0.78
N LEU A 29 4.00 7.84 -1.53
CA LEU A 29 4.01 7.73 -2.99
C LEU A 29 3.95 9.09 -3.72
N GLY A 30 3.72 10.19 -2.99
CA GLY A 30 3.46 11.48 -3.64
C GLY A 30 2.24 11.38 -4.56
N ASP A 31 2.39 11.82 -5.79
CA ASP A 31 1.31 11.82 -6.77
C ASP A 31 1.34 10.61 -7.73
N LYS A 32 2.07 9.55 -7.37
CA LYS A 32 2.23 8.37 -8.24
C LYS A 32 0.94 7.68 -8.62
N LEU A 33 -0.06 7.70 -7.74
CA LEU A 33 -1.34 7.08 -8.06
C LEU A 33 -2.16 7.88 -9.07
N GLY A 34 -1.84 9.15 -9.29
CA GLY A 34 -2.57 9.99 -10.23
C GLY A 34 -4.04 10.20 -9.88
N THR A 35 -4.42 9.95 -8.64
CA THR A 35 -5.78 10.16 -8.15
C THR A 35 -5.75 10.61 -6.69
N GLN A 36 -6.78 11.31 -6.27
CA GLN A 36 -6.92 11.73 -4.87
C GLN A 36 -7.71 10.71 -4.05
N TYR A 37 -8.54 9.91 -4.69
CA TYR A 37 -9.40 8.92 -4.05
C TYR A 37 -9.37 7.62 -4.83
N TYR A 38 -9.42 6.51 -4.09
CA TYR A 38 -9.41 5.19 -4.71
C TYR A 38 -10.40 4.25 -4.03
N TYR A 39 -10.85 3.26 -4.78
CA TYR A 39 -11.78 2.25 -4.31
C TYR A 39 -11.06 0.97 -3.94
N MET A 40 -11.41 0.43 -2.78
CA MET A 40 -11.00 -0.91 -2.34
C MET A 40 -12.25 -1.67 -1.92
N HIS A 41 -12.49 -2.82 -2.53
CA HIS A 41 -13.70 -3.59 -2.23
C HIS A 41 -13.78 -3.96 -0.74
N PRO A 42 -14.82 -3.52 -0.01
CA PRO A 42 -14.94 -3.82 1.41
C PRO A 42 -15.33 -5.29 1.64
N ARG A 43 -14.90 -5.84 2.76
CA ARG A 43 -15.27 -7.21 3.14
C ARG A 43 -16.75 -7.35 3.51
N SER A 44 -17.37 -6.28 3.92
CA SER A 44 -18.79 -6.23 4.25
C SER A 44 -19.34 -4.85 3.95
N TYR A 45 -20.63 -4.78 3.76
CA TYR A 45 -21.32 -3.51 3.52
C TYR A 45 -21.30 -2.56 4.72
N ALA A 46 -20.90 -3.04 5.88
CA ALA A 46 -20.70 -2.22 7.06
C ALA A 46 -19.41 -1.40 7.03
N ARG A 47 -18.55 -1.64 6.04
CA ARG A 47 -17.26 -0.95 5.91
C ARG A 47 -17.25 -0.04 4.68
N ARG A 48 -16.46 1.04 4.79
CA ARG A 48 -16.26 1.95 3.66
C ARG A 48 -15.44 1.30 2.55
N GLY A 49 -15.64 1.78 1.32
CA GLY A 49 -14.89 1.34 0.16
C GLY A 49 -14.05 2.41 -0.52
N VAL A 50 -14.23 3.68 -0.16
CA VAL A 50 -13.51 4.81 -0.77
C VAL A 50 -12.54 5.44 0.22
N PHE A 51 -11.29 5.57 -0.19
CA PHE A 51 -10.20 6.06 0.64
C PHE A 51 -9.51 7.25 -0.02
N SER A 52 -8.97 8.15 0.80
CA SER A 52 -8.17 9.27 0.34
C SER A 52 -6.68 8.93 0.37
N VAL A 53 -5.91 9.52 -0.54
CA VAL A 53 -4.45 9.43 -0.49
C VAL A 53 -3.85 10.19 0.71
N ASP A 54 -4.64 11.02 1.36
CA ASP A 54 -4.23 11.75 2.57
C ASP A 54 -4.50 10.96 3.86
N GLU A 55 -4.76 9.68 3.73
CA GLU A 55 -4.93 8.72 4.83
C GLU A 55 -3.90 7.60 4.69
N PRO A 56 -3.62 6.84 5.77
CA PRO A 56 -2.89 5.58 5.63
C PRO A 56 -3.61 4.64 4.68
N SER A 57 -2.85 3.81 3.96
CA SER A 57 -3.44 2.87 3.01
C SER A 57 -4.33 1.85 3.69
N ALA A 58 -5.43 1.52 3.04
CA ALA A 58 -6.18 0.32 3.38
C ALA A 58 -5.30 -0.92 3.14
N THR A 59 -5.57 -2.01 3.86
CA THR A 59 -4.86 -3.28 3.67
C THR A 59 -5.02 -3.77 2.24
N ILE A 60 -3.91 -4.06 1.58
CA ILE A 60 -3.91 -4.64 0.23
C ILE A 60 -4.19 -6.12 0.36
N ARG A 61 -5.25 -6.59 -0.32
CA ARG A 61 -5.66 -7.99 -0.29
C ARG A 61 -5.42 -8.66 -1.64
N GLY A 62 -5.55 -9.97 -1.70
CA GLY A 62 -5.31 -10.75 -2.91
C GLY A 62 -6.38 -10.59 -4.00
N ILE A 63 -7.47 -9.88 -3.73
CA ILE A 63 -8.56 -9.66 -4.67
C ILE A 63 -8.70 -8.18 -4.96
N ASN A 64 -8.74 -7.83 -6.24
CA ASN A 64 -8.99 -6.47 -6.71
C ASN A 64 -10.26 -6.46 -7.57
N ARG A 65 -11.28 -5.77 -7.10
CA ARG A 65 -12.58 -5.71 -7.79
C ARG A 65 -12.89 -4.27 -8.23
N PRO A 66 -13.55 -4.10 -9.38
CA PRO A 66 -14.03 -2.78 -9.80
C PRO A 66 -15.16 -2.32 -8.89
N ILE A 67 -15.47 -1.03 -8.98
CA ILE A 67 -16.62 -0.44 -8.27
C ILE A 67 -17.90 -1.06 -8.84
N PRO A 68 -18.76 -1.66 -7.99
CA PRO A 68 -20.04 -2.19 -8.47
C PRO A 68 -20.96 -1.06 -8.99
N GLU A 69 -21.76 -1.36 -9.98
CA GLU A 69 -22.73 -0.38 -10.51
C GLU A 69 -23.73 0.10 -9.45
N ASN A 70 -24.09 -0.80 -8.53
CA ASN A 70 -25.02 -0.52 -7.45
C ASN A 70 -24.34 -0.18 -6.13
N TYR A 71 -23.14 0.35 -6.18
CA TYR A 71 -22.39 0.69 -4.96
C TYR A 71 -23.18 1.68 -4.11
N ARG A 72 -23.36 1.35 -2.84
CA ARG A 72 -24.02 2.23 -1.85
C ARG A 72 -22.94 2.97 -1.07
N ARG A 73 -23.03 4.29 -1.11
CA ARG A 73 -22.11 5.13 -0.36
C ARG A 73 -22.18 4.82 1.13
N HIS A 74 -20.99 4.62 1.71
CA HIS A 74 -20.83 4.48 3.15
C HIS A 74 -20.54 5.86 3.76
N HIS A 75 -21.03 6.11 4.97
CA HIS A 75 -20.81 7.40 5.65
C HIS A 75 -19.32 7.68 5.89
N GLY A 76 -18.47 6.66 5.95
CA GLY A 76 -17.02 6.79 6.11
C GLY A 76 -16.25 6.92 4.80
N ASP A 77 -16.91 6.90 3.65
CA ASP A 77 -16.24 7.07 2.36
C ASP A 77 -15.62 8.47 2.27
N ALA A 78 -14.40 8.54 1.78
CA ALA A 78 -13.65 9.80 1.70
C ALA A 78 -14.22 10.75 0.65
N ALA A 79 -14.93 10.23 -0.36
CA ALA A 79 -15.56 11.02 -1.42
C ALA A 79 -16.70 10.25 -2.06
N ALA A 80 -17.53 10.94 -2.82
CA ALA A 80 -18.53 10.31 -3.66
C ALA A 80 -17.86 9.66 -4.88
N ILE A 81 -18.44 8.58 -5.39
CA ILE A 81 -17.88 7.85 -6.54
C ILE A 81 -17.75 8.76 -7.76
N GLU A 82 -18.64 9.71 -7.93
CA GLU A 82 -18.66 10.69 -9.03
C GLU A 82 -17.45 11.65 -8.98
N ASP A 83 -16.74 11.71 -7.87
CA ASP A 83 -15.60 12.61 -7.66
C ASP A 83 -14.27 12.02 -8.18
N GLY A 84 -14.31 11.19 -9.20
CA GLY A 84 -13.12 10.62 -9.83
C GLY A 84 -12.54 9.41 -9.12
N VAL A 85 -13.35 8.74 -8.30
CA VAL A 85 -12.94 7.53 -7.61
C VAL A 85 -12.80 6.37 -8.60
N ARG A 86 -11.71 5.62 -8.47
CA ARG A 86 -11.48 4.41 -9.29
C ARG A 86 -10.78 3.32 -8.47
N ALA A 87 -10.93 2.09 -8.91
CA ALA A 87 -10.12 1.00 -8.37
C ALA A 87 -8.66 1.17 -8.80
N LEU A 88 -7.74 0.69 -7.98
CA LEU A 88 -6.31 0.72 -8.31
C LEU A 88 -5.95 -0.41 -9.28
N THR A 89 -4.99 -0.14 -10.14
CA THR A 89 -4.38 -1.17 -10.98
C THR A 89 -3.50 -2.08 -10.15
N ALA A 90 -3.15 -3.25 -10.67
CA ALA A 90 -2.20 -4.16 -10.02
C ALA A 90 -0.87 -3.46 -9.73
N LYS A 91 -0.38 -2.67 -10.67
CA LYS A 91 0.87 -1.92 -10.52
C LYS A 91 0.79 -0.91 -9.36
N GLU A 92 -0.29 -0.16 -9.28
CA GLU A 92 -0.51 0.80 -8.20
C GLU A 92 -0.61 0.10 -6.84
N ARG A 93 -1.28 -1.04 -6.78
CA ARG A 93 -1.35 -1.85 -5.57
C ARG A 93 0.03 -2.35 -5.15
N SER A 94 0.88 -2.70 -6.12
CA SER A 94 2.26 -3.09 -5.82
C SER A 94 3.06 -1.95 -5.20
N TYR A 95 2.82 -0.72 -5.61
CA TYR A 95 3.46 0.45 -4.98
C TYR A 95 3.06 0.58 -3.51
N LEU A 96 1.79 0.41 -3.19
CA LEU A 96 1.31 0.44 -1.80
C LEU A 96 1.92 -0.69 -0.96
N GLN A 97 2.23 -1.82 -1.57
CA GLN A 97 2.94 -2.93 -0.93
C GLN A 97 4.47 -2.74 -0.95
N SER A 98 4.94 -1.58 -1.33
CA SER A 98 6.35 -1.18 -1.37
C SER A 98 7.23 -1.93 -2.38
N PHE A 99 6.64 -2.54 -3.40
CA PHE A 99 7.44 -3.07 -4.51
C PHE A 99 8.04 -1.93 -5.33
N PRO A 100 9.30 -2.08 -5.81
CA PRO A 100 9.88 -1.08 -6.70
C PRO A 100 9.16 -1.01 -8.05
N GLU A 101 9.20 0.14 -8.69
CA GLU A 101 8.61 0.33 -10.03
C GLU A 101 9.16 -0.64 -11.06
N SER A 102 10.44 -0.98 -10.92
CA SER A 102 11.14 -1.90 -11.83
C SER A 102 10.71 -3.35 -11.67
N PHE A 103 9.98 -3.69 -10.61
CA PHE A 103 9.55 -5.07 -10.39
C PHE A 103 8.50 -5.46 -11.42
N LYS A 104 8.74 -6.57 -12.12
CA LYS A 104 7.86 -7.09 -13.15
C LYS A 104 7.08 -8.29 -12.63
N PHE A 105 5.76 -8.21 -12.75
CA PHE A 105 4.89 -9.32 -12.40
C PHE A 105 4.55 -10.09 -13.67
N GLU A 106 4.66 -11.41 -13.63
CA GLU A 106 4.34 -12.30 -14.74
C GLU A 106 3.17 -13.21 -14.38
N GLY A 107 2.37 -13.55 -15.36
CA GLY A 107 1.25 -14.46 -15.21
C GLY A 107 -0.11 -13.80 -15.39
N ALA A 108 -1.15 -14.58 -15.12
CA ALA A 108 -2.52 -14.11 -15.22
C ALA A 108 -2.79 -13.01 -14.19
N LYS A 109 -3.66 -12.07 -14.55
CA LYS A 109 -4.03 -10.94 -13.69
C LYS A 109 -4.43 -11.38 -12.28
N THR A 110 -5.25 -12.40 -12.16
CA THR A 110 -5.71 -12.93 -10.88
C THR A 110 -4.55 -13.43 -10.03
N SER A 111 -3.59 -14.13 -10.63
CA SER A 111 -2.41 -14.64 -9.95
C SER A 111 -1.49 -13.50 -9.48
N VAL A 112 -1.33 -12.48 -10.30
CA VAL A 112 -0.54 -11.30 -9.95
C VAL A 112 -1.17 -10.55 -8.78
N GLU A 113 -2.47 -10.32 -8.81
CA GLU A 113 -3.20 -9.65 -7.72
C GLU A 113 -3.10 -10.42 -6.40
N LEU A 114 -3.23 -11.75 -6.47
CA LEU A 114 -3.10 -12.61 -5.31
C LEU A 114 -1.68 -12.55 -4.73
N ALA A 115 -0.66 -12.60 -5.57
CA ALA A 115 0.73 -12.51 -5.16
C ALA A 115 1.03 -11.18 -4.47
N ILE A 116 0.53 -10.07 -5.02
CA ILE A 116 0.70 -8.74 -4.42
C ILE A 116 0.04 -8.67 -3.06
N GLY A 117 -1.20 -9.14 -2.93
CA GLY A 117 -1.94 -9.09 -1.67
C GLY A 117 -1.37 -9.98 -0.59
N ASN A 118 -0.79 -11.12 -0.95
CA ASN A 118 -0.21 -12.08 0.00
C ASN A 118 1.26 -11.83 0.31
N ALA A 119 1.92 -10.96 -0.42
CA ALA A 119 3.33 -10.70 -0.21
C ALA A 119 3.58 -9.99 1.13
N VAL A 120 4.70 -10.33 1.78
CA VAL A 120 5.25 -9.49 2.83
C VAL A 120 5.83 -8.25 2.12
N PRO A 121 5.41 -7.03 2.48
CA PRO A 121 5.95 -5.84 1.82
C PRO A 121 7.48 -5.80 1.91
N PRO A 122 8.20 -5.57 0.80
CA PRO A 122 9.66 -5.55 0.82
C PRO A 122 10.27 -4.63 1.87
N ALA A 123 9.67 -3.46 2.09
CA ALA A 123 10.14 -2.52 3.11
C ALA A 123 9.99 -3.09 4.52
N LEU A 124 8.91 -3.81 4.80
CA LEU A 124 8.69 -4.47 6.08
C LEU A 124 9.69 -5.61 6.27
N ALA A 125 9.92 -6.42 5.24
CA ALA A 125 10.89 -7.50 5.29
C ALA A 125 12.30 -6.97 5.57
N LYS A 126 12.68 -5.86 4.96
CA LYS A 126 13.96 -5.18 5.20
C LYS A 126 14.08 -4.72 6.66
N TYR A 127 13.02 -4.12 7.18
CA TYR A 127 12.99 -3.65 8.57
C TYR A 127 13.19 -4.82 9.55
N VAL A 128 12.44 -5.92 9.36
CA VAL A 128 12.55 -7.12 10.22
C VAL A 128 13.96 -7.70 10.15
N ALA A 129 14.54 -7.81 8.95
CA ALA A 129 15.92 -8.31 8.78
C ALA A 129 16.93 -7.42 9.51
N THR A 130 16.77 -6.12 9.43
CA THR A 130 17.65 -5.15 10.15
C THR A 130 17.53 -5.34 11.66
N CYS A 131 16.32 -5.51 12.19
CA CYS A 131 16.11 -5.74 13.61
C CYS A 131 16.77 -7.05 14.07
N ILE A 132 16.72 -8.11 13.28
CA ILE A 132 17.36 -9.39 13.58
C ILE A 132 18.88 -9.23 13.64
N VAL A 133 19.47 -8.57 12.66
CA VAL A 133 20.93 -8.32 12.63
C VAL A 133 21.36 -7.52 13.86
N GLU A 134 20.66 -6.46 14.19
CA GLU A 134 20.97 -5.64 15.38
C GLU A 134 20.87 -6.45 16.68
N TYR A 135 19.88 -7.33 16.77
CA TYR A 135 19.72 -8.20 17.92
C TYR A 135 20.89 -9.19 18.04
N GLU A 136 21.31 -9.82 16.95
CA GLU A 136 22.44 -10.73 16.92
C GLU A 136 23.75 -10.01 17.32
N ASP A 137 23.97 -8.82 16.81
CA ASP A 137 25.15 -8.01 17.16
C ASP A 137 25.21 -7.70 18.66
N LYS A 138 24.06 -7.42 19.29
CA LYS A 138 23.98 -7.20 20.73
C LYS A 138 24.30 -8.48 21.54
N LEU A 139 23.96 -9.64 21.01
CA LEU A 139 24.28 -10.91 21.69
C LEU A 139 25.78 -11.24 21.66
N GLU A 140 26.53 -10.71 20.70
CA GLU A 140 27.97 -10.92 20.57
C GLU A 140 28.80 -9.97 21.46
N GLU A 141 28.18 -8.94 21.98
CA GLU A 141 28.80 -8.05 22.98
C GLU A 141 28.83 -8.75 24.36
#